data_ced79bb63276e278cbc9d46976fcf5c2
#
_entry.id   ced79bb63276e278cbc9d46976fcf5c2
#
_cell.length_a   1.000
_cell.length_b   1.000
_cell.length_c   1.000
_cell.angle_alpha   90.00
_cell.angle_beta   90.00
_cell.angle_gamma   90.00
#
_symmetry.space_group_name_H-M   'P 1'
#
loop_
_entity.id
_entity.type
_entity.pdbx_description
1 polymer ?
#
loop_
_entity_poly.entity_id
_entity_poly.type
_entity_poly.pdbx_seq_one_letter_code
_entity_poly.pdbx_strand_id
1 'polypeptide(L)'
;MDKADELTRYIAILADLFEVAQQSSGEVVNLNKQECRVINVVGQFQPLMMREIAERAKLGITNTTGIVDKLVKKKYLCRDRCDEDRRIVKICLTPEGGEIYEMEIENYRKVSRAILNALNESEQQEMLRMMKKAAAQINQQKGNLLTT
;
A
#
# COMPACT_ATOMS: atom_id res chain seq x y z
N MET A 1 24.06 16.14 -14.93
CA MET A 1 22.80 15.48 -14.52
C MET A 1 22.15 16.32 -13.42
N ASP A 2 20.91 16.66 -13.60
CA ASP A 2 20.15 17.37 -12.58
C ASP A 2 19.95 16.46 -11.34
N LYS A 3 19.84 17.09 -10.17
CA LYS A 3 19.58 16.36 -8.91
C LYS A 3 18.29 15.55 -8.96
N ALA A 4 17.27 16.08 -9.65
CA ALA A 4 16.00 15.36 -9.83
C ALA A 4 16.17 14.09 -10.66
N ASP A 5 16.97 14.15 -11.73
CA ASP A 5 17.27 13.00 -12.57
C ASP A 5 18.04 11.93 -11.79
N GLU A 6 19.02 12.36 -11.01
CA GLU A 6 19.82 11.47 -10.18
C GLU A 6 18.94 10.76 -9.13
N LEU A 7 18.11 11.52 -8.43
CA LEU A 7 17.19 10.98 -7.43
C LEU A 7 16.17 10.02 -8.07
N THR A 8 15.65 10.39 -9.24
CA THR A 8 14.70 9.55 -9.99
C THR A 8 15.29 8.18 -10.30
N ARG A 9 16.55 8.14 -10.69
CA ARG A 9 17.25 6.88 -10.97
C ARG A 9 17.30 5.97 -9.74
N TYR A 10 17.68 6.53 -8.58
CA TYR A 10 17.79 5.73 -7.36
C TYR A 10 16.42 5.31 -6.84
N ILE A 11 15.43 6.18 -6.92
CA ILE A 11 14.04 5.83 -6.55
C ILE A 11 13.53 4.68 -7.42
N ALA A 12 13.80 4.72 -8.72
CA ALA A 12 13.39 3.64 -9.63
C ALA A 12 13.99 2.30 -9.25
N ILE A 13 15.27 2.28 -8.88
CA ILE A 13 15.95 1.06 -8.43
C ILE A 13 15.29 0.52 -7.16
N LEU A 14 15.02 1.38 -6.17
CA LEU A 14 14.40 0.96 -4.90
C LEU A 14 12.94 0.54 -5.11
N ALA A 15 12.20 1.24 -5.95
CA ALA A 15 10.80 0.91 -6.26
C ALA A 15 10.69 -0.48 -6.90
N ASP A 16 11.64 -0.85 -7.75
CA ASP A 16 11.67 -2.17 -8.37
C ASP A 16 11.81 -3.29 -7.33
N LEU A 17 12.61 -3.08 -6.29
CA LEU A 17 12.76 -4.03 -5.20
C LEU A 17 11.44 -4.26 -4.46
N PHE A 18 10.67 -3.21 -4.21
CA PHE A 18 9.36 -3.31 -3.57
C PHE A 18 8.36 -4.03 -4.47
N GLU A 19 8.41 -3.79 -5.77
CA GLU A 19 7.54 -4.47 -6.74
C GLU A 19 7.82 -5.97 -6.78
N VAL A 20 9.09 -6.38 -6.80
CA VAL A 20 9.49 -7.78 -6.75
C VAL A 20 9.01 -8.44 -5.45
N ALA A 21 9.11 -7.75 -4.32
CA ALA A 21 8.62 -8.25 -3.03
C ALA A 21 7.09 -8.47 -3.05
N GLN A 22 6.35 -7.56 -3.66
CA GLN A 22 4.89 -7.71 -3.82
C GLN A 22 4.52 -8.90 -4.71
N GLN A 23 5.22 -9.09 -5.83
CA GLN A 23 5.00 -10.22 -6.72
C GLN A 23 5.21 -11.56 -6.01
N SER A 24 6.26 -11.68 -5.20
CA SER A 24 6.54 -12.89 -4.42
C SER A 24 5.40 -13.22 -3.48
N SER A 25 4.84 -12.24 -2.78
CA SER A 25 3.69 -12.43 -1.90
C SER A 25 2.45 -12.87 -2.69
N GLY A 26 2.17 -12.20 -3.81
CA GLY A 26 1.03 -12.50 -4.65
C GLY A 26 1.07 -13.92 -5.22
N GLU A 27 2.23 -14.37 -5.66
CA GLU A 27 2.42 -15.72 -6.18
C GLU A 27 2.11 -16.81 -5.13
N VAL A 28 2.56 -16.61 -3.89
CA VAL A 28 2.31 -17.56 -2.79
C VAL A 28 0.81 -17.72 -2.50
N VAL A 29 0.04 -16.64 -2.55
CA VAL A 29 -1.40 -16.66 -2.23
C VAL A 29 -2.30 -16.65 -3.46
N ASN A 30 -1.73 -16.70 -4.65
CA ASN A 30 -2.45 -16.66 -5.93
C ASN A 30 -3.34 -15.41 -6.06
N LEU A 31 -2.76 -14.25 -5.76
CA LEU A 31 -3.40 -12.95 -5.92
C LEU A 31 -2.64 -12.10 -6.94
N ASN A 32 -3.37 -11.34 -7.73
CA ASN A 32 -2.74 -10.41 -8.66
C ASN A 32 -2.37 -9.10 -7.95
N LYS A 33 -1.67 -8.22 -8.66
CA LYS A 33 -1.15 -6.96 -8.14
C LYS A 33 -2.26 -6.04 -7.59
N GLN A 34 -3.40 -5.96 -8.29
CA GLN A 34 -4.52 -5.12 -7.87
C GLN A 34 -5.21 -5.67 -6.63
N GLU A 35 -5.37 -6.99 -6.55
CA GLU A 35 -5.92 -7.66 -5.37
C GLU A 35 -5.03 -7.43 -4.14
N CYS A 36 -3.72 -7.56 -4.29
CA CYS A 36 -2.75 -7.26 -3.23
C CYS A 36 -2.85 -5.80 -2.79
N ARG A 37 -2.99 -4.87 -3.74
CA ARG A 37 -3.15 -3.44 -3.43
C ARG A 37 -4.39 -3.18 -2.60
N VAL A 38 -5.51 -3.80 -2.93
CA VAL A 38 -6.77 -3.66 -2.16
C VAL A 38 -6.59 -4.19 -0.74
N ILE A 39 -5.98 -5.36 -0.58
CA ILE A 39 -5.69 -5.93 0.75
C ILE A 39 -4.81 -4.99 1.56
N ASN A 40 -3.78 -4.42 0.97
CA ASN A 40 -2.88 -3.48 1.64
C ASN A 40 -3.61 -2.22 2.10
N VAL A 41 -4.46 -1.66 1.24
CA VAL A 41 -5.25 -0.47 1.57
C VAL A 41 -6.21 -0.76 2.72
N VAL A 42 -6.94 -1.86 2.65
CA VAL A 42 -7.88 -2.25 3.73
C VAL A 42 -7.12 -2.52 5.03
N GLY A 43 -6.02 -3.26 4.96
CA GLY A 43 -5.21 -3.57 6.15
C GLY A 43 -4.68 -2.33 6.85
N GLN A 44 -4.29 -1.32 6.09
CA GLN A 44 -3.71 -0.09 6.63
C GLN A 44 -4.76 0.87 7.21
N PHE A 45 -5.96 0.93 6.61
CA PHE A 45 -6.94 1.97 6.90
C PHE A 45 -8.31 1.47 7.35
N GLN A 46 -8.52 0.16 7.48
CA GLN A 46 -9.81 -0.42 7.84
C GLN A 46 -10.45 0.16 9.11
N PRO A 47 -11.78 0.25 9.18
CA PRO A 47 -12.76 -0.17 8.18
C PRO A 47 -12.95 0.90 7.10
N LEU A 48 -13.23 0.51 5.86
CA LEU A 48 -13.37 1.43 4.73
C LEU A 48 -14.64 1.17 3.93
N MET A 49 -15.23 2.25 3.42
CA MET A 49 -16.29 2.15 2.41
C MET A 49 -15.66 1.87 1.04
N MET A 50 -16.44 1.32 0.13
CA MET A 50 -15.98 0.96 -1.22
C MET A 50 -15.29 2.13 -1.94
N ARG A 51 -15.89 3.32 -1.87
CA ARG A 51 -15.35 4.52 -2.51
C ARG A 51 -13.99 4.91 -1.93
N GLU A 52 -13.82 4.78 -0.61
CA GLU A 52 -12.55 5.07 0.05
C GLU A 52 -11.44 4.12 -0.41
N ILE A 53 -11.79 2.83 -0.58
CA ILE A 53 -10.84 1.83 -1.10
C ILE A 53 -10.41 2.20 -2.53
N ALA A 54 -11.37 2.53 -3.39
CA ALA A 54 -11.10 2.90 -4.78
C ALA A 54 -10.16 4.11 -4.87
N GLU A 55 -10.42 5.14 -4.08
CA GLU A 55 -9.59 6.35 -4.03
C GLU A 55 -8.17 6.05 -3.57
N ARG A 56 -8.02 5.29 -2.48
CA ARG A 56 -6.70 4.96 -1.92
C ARG A 56 -5.91 3.99 -2.79
N ALA A 57 -6.58 3.02 -3.39
CA ALA A 57 -5.97 2.05 -4.29
C ALA A 57 -5.71 2.63 -5.69
N LYS A 58 -6.28 3.80 -5.98
CA LYS A 58 -6.19 4.47 -7.29
C LYS A 58 -6.74 3.60 -8.41
N LEU A 59 -7.91 3.02 -8.15
CA LEU A 59 -8.66 2.19 -9.09
C LEU A 59 -10.04 2.78 -9.31
N GLY A 60 -10.64 2.50 -10.46
CA GLY A 60 -12.03 2.87 -10.73
C GLY A 60 -12.98 2.13 -9.79
N ILE A 61 -14.12 2.76 -9.46
CA ILE A 61 -15.07 2.18 -8.50
C ILE A 61 -15.61 0.83 -8.95
N THR A 62 -15.91 0.67 -10.25
CA THR A 62 -16.42 -0.57 -10.81
C THR A 62 -15.40 -1.70 -10.69
N ASN A 63 -14.14 -1.42 -11.02
CA ASN A 63 -13.04 -2.37 -10.92
C ASN A 63 -12.81 -2.75 -9.44
N THR A 64 -12.82 -1.76 -8.54
CA THR A 64 -12.67 -1.98 -7.10
C THR A 64 -13.78 -2.88 -6.56
N THR A 65 -15.03 -2.64 -6.94
CA THR A 65 -16.17 -3.46 -6.54
C THR A 65 -15.98 -4.92 -6.94
N GLY A 66 -15.55 -5.16 -8.18
CA GLY A 66 -15.27 -6.51 -8.67
C GLY A 66 -14.16 -7.20 -7.90
N ILE A 67 -13.09 -6.46 -7.60
CA ILE A 67 -11.96 -7.00 -6.82
C ILE A 67 -12.40 -7.34 -5.39
N VAL A 68 -13.12 -6.43 -4.73
CA VAL A 68 -13.63 -6.65 -3.36
C VAL A 68 -14.57 -7.86 -3.32
N ASP A 69 -15.50 -7.97 -4.29
CA ASP A 69 -16.41 -9.11 -4.38
C ASP A 69 -15.64 -10.44 -4.46
N LYS A 70 -14.60 -10.46 -5.28
CA LYS A 70 -13.74 -11.62 -5.45
C LYS A 70 -13.00 -11.97 -4.16
N LEU A 71 -12.47 -10.97 -3.47
CA LEU A 71 -11.74 -11.16 -2.20
C LEU A 71 -12.68 -11.57 -1.07
N VAL A 72 -13.93 -11.12 -1.07
CA VAL A 72 -14.96 -11.58 -0.13
C VAL A 72 -15.26 -13.08 -0.37
N LYS A 73 -15.40 -13.50 -1.63
CA LYS A 73 -15.60 -14.90 -1.98
C LYS A 73 -14.43 -15.78 -1.56
N LYS A 74 -13.20 -15.27 -1.67
CA LYS A 74 -11.99 -15.94 -1.22
C LYS A 74 -11.84 -15.92 0.31
N LYS A 75 -12.72 -15.23 1.03
CA LYS A 75 -12.73 -15.09 2.49
C LYS A 75 -11.57 -14.28 3.06
N TYR A 76 -11.02 -13.36 2.27
CA TYR A 76 -9.97 -12.44 2.72
C TYR A 76 -10.53 -11.09 3.19
N LEU A 77 -11.70 -10.70 2.68
CA LEU A 77 -12.42 -9.50 3.11
C LEU A 77 -13.80 -9.86 3.62
N CYS A 78 -14.34 -9.02 4.48
CA CYS A 78 -15.71 -9.12 4.96
C CYS A 78 -16.40 -7.76 4.86
N ARG A 79 -17.72 -7.81 4.74
CA ARG A 79 -18.59 -6.63 4.72
C ARG A 79 -19.36 -6.54 6.01
N ASP A 80 -19.25 -5.40 6.67
CA ASP A 80 -20.02 -5.10 7.87
C ASP A 80 -20.93 -3.91 7.62
N ARG A 81 -22.21 -4.04 7.98
CA ARG A 81 -23.15 -2.93 7.95
C ARG A 81 -22.99 -2.11 9.21
N CYS A 82 -23.05 -0.79 9.07
CA CYS A 82 -23.05 0.11 10.20
C CYS A 82 -24.38 -0.04 10.99
N ASP A 83 -24.32 -0.21 12.31
CA ASP A 83 -25.53 -0.35 13.15
C ASP A 83 -26.36 0.92 13.17
N GLU A 84 -25.73 2.09 13.05
CA GLU A 84 -26.39 3.39 13.04
C GLU A 84 -27.09 3.68 11.71
N ASP A 85 -26.54 3.21 10.60
CA ASP A 85 -27.13 3.33 9.27
C ASP A 85 -26.77 2.10 8.43
N ARG A 86 -27.72 1.20 8.23
CA ARG A 86 -27.52 -0.04 7.49
C ARG A 86 -27.31 0.13 5.99
N ARG A 87 -27.47 1.35 5.47
CA ARG A 87 -27.12 1.67 4.09
C ARG A 87 -25.61 1.80 3.93
N ILE A 88 -24.87 2.03 5.02
CA ILE A 88 -23.42 2.13 5.03
C ILE A 88 -22.83 0.73 5.21
N VAL A 89 -22.04 0.31 4.24
CA VAL A 89 -21.31 -0.95 4.28
C VAL A 89 -19.82 -0.64 4.35
N LYS A 90 -19.14 -1.20 5.33
CA LYS A 90 -17.70 -1.06 5.49
C LYS A 90 -17.01 -2.38 5.26
N ILE A 91 -15.82 -2.31 4.71
CA ILE A 91 -14.98 -3.45 4.35
C ILE A 91 -13.85 -3.56 5.36
N CYS A 92 -13.62 -4.78 5.84
CA CYS A 92 -12.55 -5.12 6.77
C CYS A 92 -11.82 -6.38 6.29
N LEU A 93 -10.62 -6.61 6.81
CA LEU A 93 -9.94 -7.88 6.64
C LEU A 93 -10.58 -8.95 7.52
N THR A 94 -10.68 -10.16 7.00
CA THR A 94 -10.88 -11.36 7.83
C THR A 94 -9.56 -11.72 8.52
N PRO A 95 -9.55 -12.66 9.48
CA PRO A 95 -8.28 -13.17 10.03
C PRO A 95 -7.35 -13.71 8.94
N GLU A 96 -7.87 -14.41 7.94
CA GLU A 96 -7.10 -14.93 6.81
C GLU A 96 -6.54 -13.80 5.93
N GLY A 97 -7.34 -12.77 5.68
CA GLY A 97 -6.88 -11.56 4.98
C GLY A 97 -5.81 -10.83 5.75
N GLY A 98 -5.92 -10.80 7.07
CA GLY A 98 -4.91 -10.21 7.95
C GLY A 98 -3.57 -10.92 7.88
N GLU A 99 -3.56 -12.24 7.75
CA GLU A 99 -2.32 -13.02 7.56
C GLU A 99 -1.63 -12.65 6.25
N ILE A 100 -2.39 -12.49 5.16
CA ILE A 100 -1.85 -12.06 3.87
C ILE A 100 -1.27 -10.65 3.98
N TYR A 101 -2.00 -9.73 4.61
CA TYR A 101 -1.54 -8.36 4.83
C TYR A 101 -0.21 -8.33 5.59
N GLU A 102 -0.09 -9.10 6.68
CA GLU A 102 1.14 -9.17 7.47
C GLU A 102 2.30 -9.77 6.66
N MET A 103 2.04 -10.76 5.84
CA MET A 103 3.06 -11.34 4.96
C MET A 103 3.60 -10.30 3.96
N GLU A 104 2.72 -9.51 3.36
CA GLU A 104 3.13 -8.44 2.44
C GLU A 104 3.93 -7.36 3.13
N ILE A 105 3.47 -6.91 4.31
CA ILE A 105 4.19 -5.92 5.11
C ILE A 105 5.58 -6.43 5.49
N GLU A 106 5.70 -7.71 5.87
CA GLU A 106 7.00 -8.29 6.20
C GLU A 106 7.95 -8.32 4.99
N ASN A 107 7.43 -8.58 3.79
CA ASN A 107 8.24 -8.53 2.58
C ASN A 107 8.75 -7.11 2.30
N TYR A 108 7.94 -6.09 2.52
CA TYR A 108 8.38 -4.70 2.40
C TYR A 108 9.41 -4.36 3.49
N ARG A 109 9.22 -4.83 4.72
CA ARG A 109 10.19 -4.65 5.79
C ARG A 109 11.56 -5.24 5.45
N LYS A 110 11.58 -6.39 4.79
CA LYS A 110 12.84 -7.01 4.33
C LYS A 110 13.61 -6.08 3.39
N VAL A 111 12.91 -5.47 2.43
CA VAL A 111 13.52 -4.49 1.51
C VAL A 111 14.03 -3.27 2.28
N SER A 112 13.23 -2.74 3.20
CA SER A 112 13.60 -1.59 4.02
C SER A 112 14.82 -1.88 4.88
N ARG A 113 14.88 -3.08 5.49
CA ARG A 113 16.05 -3.49 6.29
C ARG A 113 17.30 -3.60 5.42
N ALA A 114 17.18 -4.11 4.19
CA ALA A 114 18.30 -4.22 3.26
C ALA A 114 18.85 -2.84 2.91
N ILE A 115 17.97 -1.86 2.67
CA ILE A 115 18.36 -0.47 2.41
C ILE A 115 19.09 0.11 3.64
N LEU A 116 18.51 -0.04 4.82
CA LEU A 116 19.10 0.48 6.05
C LEU A 116 20.45 -0.19 6.36
N ASN A 117 20.56 -1.49 6.15
CA ASN A 117 21.80 -2.23 6.41
C ASN A 117 22.96 -1.84 5.48
N ALA A 118 22.66 -1.21 4.35
CA ALA A 118 23.70 -0.65 3.47
C ALA A 118 24.32 0.64 4.03
N LEU A 119 23.75 1.20 5.09
CA LEU A 119 24.12 2.47 5.71
C LEU A 119 24.59 2.25 7.15
N ASN A 120 25.48 3.12 7.64
CA ASN A 120 25.83 3.12 9.08
C ASN A 120 24.70 3.78 9.90
N GLU A 121 24.78 3.69 11.22
CA GLU A 121 23.73 4.19 12.14
C GLU A 121 23.43 5.68 11.92
N SER A 122 24.45 6.50 11.80
CA SER A 122 24.28 7.95 11.57
C SER A 122 23.58 8.24 10.24
N GLU A 123 23.95 7.53 9.20
CA GLU A 123 23.34 7.66 7.87
C GLU A 123 21.87 7.19 7.86
N GLN A 124 21.56 6.11 8.59
CA GLN A 124 20.19 5.63 8.75
C GLN A 124 19.31 6.70 9.39
N GLN A 125 19.77 7.31 10.48
CA GLN A 125 19.04 8.36 11.17
C GLN A 125 18.83 9.58 10.27
N GLU A 126 19.85 9.98 9.54
CA GLU A 126 19.76 11.10 8.61
C GLU A 126 18.80 10.82 7.45
N MET A 127 18.85 9.62 6.89
CA MET A 127 17.92 9.19 5.85
C MET A 127 16.47 9.25 6.34
N LEU A 128 16.19 8.69 7.53
CA LEU A 128 14.85 8.71 8.11
C LEU A 128 14.37 10.13 8.38
N ARG A 129 15.26 11.00 8.87
CA ARG A 129 14.93 12.42 9.09
C ARG A 129 14.53 13.11 7.78
N MET A 130 15.31 12.92 6.74
CA MET A 130 15.06 13.53 5.43
C MET A 130 13.79 12.98 4.78
N MET A 131 13.57 11.66 4.85
CA MET A 131 12.37 11.02 4.32
C MET A 131 11.11 11.51 5.04
N LYS A 132 11.16 11.62 6.36
CA LYS A 132 10.06 12.13 7.18
C LYS A 132 9.71 13.57 6.78
N LYS A 133 10.72 14.43 6.62
CA LYS A 133 10.55 15.82 6.21
C LYS A 133 9.93 15.92 4.82
N ALA A 134 10.48 15.19 3.85
CA ALA A 134 9.99 15.19 2.48
C ALA A 134 8.54 14.69 2.40
N ALA A 135 8.22 13.58 3.08
CA ALA A 135 6.88 13.01 3.09
C ALA A 135 5.85 13.96 3.68
N ALA A 136 6.19 14.66 4.77
CA ALA A 136 5.30 15.64 5.40
C ALA A 136 4.99 16.80 4.46
N GLN A 137 6.01 17.34 3.77
CA GLN A 137 5.84 18.46 2.83
C GLN A 137 5.03 18.04 1.59
N ILE A 138 5.32 16.88 1.04
CA ILE A 138 4.62 16.35 -0.14
C ILE A 138 3.15 16.10 0.19
N ASN A 139 2.85 15.56 1.36
CA ASN A 139 1.47 15.28 1.79
C ASN A 139 0.62 16.55 1.88
N GLN A 140 1.23 17.69 2.26
CA GLN A 140 0.54 18.98 2.28
C GLN A 140 0.29 19.54 0.87
N GLN A 141 1.08 19.13 -0.12
CA GLN A 141 1.03 19.65 -1.50
C GLN A 141 0.42 18.68 -2.51
N LYS A 142 -0.16 17.58 -2.04
CA LYS A 142 -0.62 16.47 -2.88
C LYS A 142 -1.57 16.87 -4.02
N GLY A 143 -2.32 17.95 -3.86
CA GLY A 143 -3.21 18.48 -4.89
C GLY A 143 -2.51 19.25 -6.01
N ASN A 144 -1.28 19.72 -5.78
CA ASN A 144 -0.56 20.60 -6.71
C ASN A 144 0.54 19.89 -7.51
N LEU A 145 0.98 18.72 -7.07
CA LEU A 145 2.15 18.04 -7.63
C LEU A 145 1.91 17.44 -9.02
N LEU A 146 0.68 17.13 -9.35
CA LEU A 146 0.32 16.49 -10.62
C LEU A 146 -0.21 17.47 -11.66
N THR A 147 -0.31 18.76 -11.33
CA THR A 147 -0.84 19.81 -12.21
C THR A 147 0.24 20.75 -12.73
N THR A 148 1.48 20.57 -12.35
CA THR A 148 2.65 21.25 -12.89
C THR A 148 3.52 20.26 -13.66
#